data_cd76b309acce485bc08c08f3163c7e6d
#
_entry.id   cd76b309acce485bc08c08f3163c7e6d
#
_cell.length_a   1.000
_cell.length_b   1.000
_cell.length_c   1.000
_cell.angle_alpha   90.00
_cell.angle_beta   90.00
_cell.angle_gamma   90.00
#
_symmetry.space_group_name_H-M   'P 1'
#
loop_
_entity.id
_entity.type
_entity.pdbx_description
1 polymer ?
#
loop_
_entity_poly.entity_id
_entity_poly.type
_entity_poly.pdbx_seq_one_letter_code
_entity_poly.pdbx_strand_id
1 'polypeptide(L)'
;MGWPKIAKTTPGLIRATVYKHLHRYMPSMNQAIISQLQTLDFKDGECNVGCFDLAYSIVARSGSFALVGSRLSRNEEYLKAVKDHILGMIVTTRVQFLVPDCLKPYIGGLIGRLATLGTSWDMHASRKIMLKHFDARAAEYHAEIFSGNRRETNLDESDNPVEIFQWLYESSVLRERWTYAEVIGEMLLLQFAFIYTTSYGLYGALAELARRPEYITPLREEINLNFSRMGPTVPACDGMVLTDSFLKECQRLHPPSALSAHRVCISDLKLSNGITLKQGSHVAVPSGIIQRSSEHYTNPDAFDGFRFVKRAASGAKDSRLVDLSPDYLVFGMGAHACPGRWMASALMKLAFAHILNQYDILHPNSTSLPLTGSLSFEEFYVPNFGLKIVLRRR
;
A
#
# COMPACT_ATOMS: atom_id res chain seq x y z
N MET A 1 21.83 -9.14 -7.32
CA MET A 1 22.00 -7.80 -6.70
C MET A 1 21.64 -7.92 -5.23
N GLY A 2 22.60 -7.66 -4.32
CA GLY A 2 22.28 -7.61 -2.89
C GLY A 2 21.31 -6.46 -2.61
N TRP A 3 20.29 -6.73 -1.84
CA TRP A 3 19.42 -5.69 -1.26
C TRP A 3 20.32 -4.64 -0.59
N PRO A 4 20.08 -3.34 -0.81
CA PRO A 4 20.89 -2.30 -0.20
C PRO A 4 20.93 -2.49 1.32
N LYS A 5 22.05 -2.16 1.96
CA LYS A 5 22.25 -2.24 3.43
C LYS A 5 21.11 -1.58 4.21
N ILE A 6 20.45 -0.64 3.61
CA ILE A 6 19.35 0.20 4.09
C ILE A 6 18.06 -0.59 4.33
N ALA A 7 17.73 -1.57 3.49
CA ALA A 7 16.54 -2.41 3.66
C ALA A 7 16.47 -3.13 5.03
N LYS A 8 17.58 -3.16 5.78
CA LYS A 8 17.62 -3.73 7.14
C LYS A 8 17.16 -2.75 8.22
N THR A 9 17.33 -1.45 8.00
CA THR A 9 17.05 -0.41 9.02
C THR A 9 15.71 0.30 8.79
N THR A 10 15.33 0.55 7.54
CA THR A 10 14.09 1.24 7.15
C THR A 10 12.82 0.65 7.76
N PRO A 11 12.60 -0.69 7.80
CA PRO A 11 11.40 -1.24 8.45
C PRO A 11 11.30 -0.93 9.94
N GLY A 12 12.42 -0.91 10.66
CA GLY A 12 12.47 -0.53 12.07
C GLY A 12 12.14 0.94 12.29
N LEU A 13 12.70 1.79 11.45
CA LEU A 13 12.47 3.23 11.46
C LEU A 13 10.99 3.56 11.18
N ILE A 14 10.40 2.96 10.14
CA ILE A 14 8.97 3.19 9.81
C ILE A 14 8.06 2.75 10.97
N ARG A 15 8.33 1.61 11.61
CA ARG A 15 7.56 1.17 12.79
C ARG A 15 7.64 2.16 13.93
N ALA A 16 8.83 2.61 14.27
CA ALA A 16 9.05 3.52 15.37
C ALA A 16 8.45 4.91 15.11
N THR A 17 8.48 5.37 13.86
CA THR A 17 8.14 6.74 13.49
C THR A 17 6.70 6.86 13.00
N VAL A 18 6.32 6.10 11.97
CA VAL A 18 5.03 6.28 11.31
C VAL A 18 3.88 5.83 12.20
N TYR A 19 4.01 4.68 12.88
CA TYR A 19 2.94 4.20 13.75
C TYR A 19 2.75 5.09 14.99
N LYS A 20 3.83 5.46 15.65
CA LYS A 20 3.80 6.33 16.84
C LYS A 20 3.14 7.69 16.56
N HIS A 21 3.35 8.22 15.34
CA HIS A 21 2.87 9.53 14.93
C HIS A 21 1.70 9.49 13.93
N LEU A 22 1.05 8.34 13.76
CA LEU A 22 -0.05 8.16 12.80
C LEU A 22 -1.16 9.21 12.97
N HIS A 23 -1.47 9.58 14.22
CA HIS A 23 -2.47 10.61 14.54
C HIS A 23 -2.16 11.97 13.89
N ARG A 24 -0.90 12.30 13.66
CA ARG A 24 -0.47 13.56 13.02
C ARG A 24 -0.71 13.56 11.51
N TYR A 25 -0.68 12.39 10.88
CA TYR A 25 -0.94 12.25 9.44
C TYR A 25 -2.43 12.21 9.10
N MET A 26 -3.28 11.80 10.06
CA MET A 26 -4.72 11.60 9.83
C MET A 26 -5.44 12.83 9.25
N PRO A 27 -5.30 14.06 9.79
CA PRO A 27 -6.01 15.23 9.27
C PRO A 27 -5.68 15.51 7.79
N SER A 28 -4.42 15.40 7.44
CA SER A 28 -3.96 15.70 6.09
C SER A 28 -4.30 14.59 5.09
N MET A 29 -4.22 13.33 5.50
CA MET A 29 -4.71 12.20 4.69
C MET A 29 -6.21 12.35 4.45
N ASN A 30 -6.97 12.69 5.48
CA ASN A 30 -8.41 12.92 5.41
C ASN A 30 -8.75 14.02 4.40
N GLN A 31 -8.08 15.17 4.50
CA GLN A 31 -8.29 16.28 3.57
C GLN A 31 -7.89 15.93 2.13
N ALA A 32 -6.80 15.19 1.94
CA ALA A 32 -6.36 14.76 0.63
C ALA A 32 -7.38 13.80 -0.03
N ILE A 33 -7.99 12.90 0.74
CA ILE A 33 -9.07 12.02 0.28
C ILE A 33 -10.29 12.84 -0.16
N ILE A 34 -10.73 13.76 0.69
CA ILE A 34 -11.89 14.64 0.38
C ILE A 34 -11.61 15.41 -0.90
N SER A 35 -10.44 16.06 -1.00
CA SER A 35 -10.06 16.82 -2.19
C SER A 35 -10.03 15.96 -3.45
N GLN A 36 -9.56 14.72 -3.36
CA GLN A 36 -9.55 13.79 -4.48
C GLN A 36 -10.96 13.39 -4.91
N LEU A 37 -11.85 13.12 -3.96
CA LEU A 37 -13.24 12.78 -4.29
C LEU A 37 -14.02 13.95 -4.92
N GLN A 38 -13.66 15.19 -4.59
CA GLN A 38 -14.23 16.39 -5.20
C GLN A 38 -13.84 16.59 -6.67
N THR A 39 -12.76 15.95 -7.15
CA THR A 39 -12.36 15.99 -8.57
C THR A 39 -13.15 15.06 -9.47
N LEU A 40 -14.00 14.21 -8.90
CA LEU A 40 -14.80 13.27 -9.67
C LEU A 40 -15.87 14.01 -10.52
N ASP A 41 -15.92 13.67 -11.80
CA ASP A 41 -16.89 14.23 -12.75
C ASP A 41 -18.20 13.44 -12.70
N PHE A 42 -19.25 14.08 -12.19
CA PHE A 42 -20.59 13.51 -12.08
C PHE A 42 -21.48 14.03 -13.20
N LYS A 43 -22.07 13.11 -13.97
CA LYS A 43 -23.09 13.39 -14.97
C LYS A 43 -24.39 12.76 -14.53
N ASP A 44 -25.44 13.55 -14.45
CA ASP A 44 -26.77 13.11 -13.97
C ASP A 44 -26.75 12.41 -12.60
N GLY A 45 -25.85 12.87 -11.71
CA GLY A 45 -25.69 12.31 -10.35
C GLY A 45 -24.85 11.05 -10.28
N GLU A 46 -24.32 10.55 -11.40
CA GLU A 46 -23.50 9.36 -11.47
C GLU A 46 -22.08 9.65 -12.01
N CYS A 47 -21.10 8.92 -11.50
CA CYS A 47 -19.73 8.93 -12.00
C CYS A 47 -19.29 7.49 -12.30
N ASN A 48 -19.01 7.21 -13.57
CA ASN A 48 -18.46 5.91 -14.00
C ASN A 48 -16.93 5.99 -14.00
N VAL A 49 -16.28 5.34 -13.06
CA VAL A 49 -14.83 5.44 -12.84
C VAL A 49 -14.16 4.09 -12.84
N GLY A 50 -12.92 4.03 -13.35
CA GLY A 50 -12.06 2.86 -13.20
C GLY A 50 -11.81 2.56 -11.72
N CYS A 51 -12.15 1.35 -11.27
CA CYS A 51 -12.08 1.02 -9.86
C CYS A 51 -10.66 1.12 -9.30
N PHE A 52 -9.66 0.64 -10.06
CA PHE A 52 -8.25 0.77 -9.66
C PHE A 52 -7.76 2.22 -9.76
N ASP A 53 -8.18 2.98 -10.78
CA ASP A 53 -7.76 4.38 -10.95
C ASP A 53 -8.28 5.25 -9.79
N LEU A 54 -9.51 5.02 -9.34
CA LEU A 54 -10.06 5.70 -8.17
C LEU A 54 -9.25 5.36 -6.91
N ALA A 55 -9.04 4.07 -6.64
CA ALA A 55 -8.27 3.62 -5.49
C ALA A 55 -6.83 4.17 -5.53
N TYR A 56 -6.20 4.12 -6.71
CA TYR A 56 -4.85 4.62 -6.92
C TYR A 56 -4.76 6.14 -6.68
N SER A 57 -5.65 6.92 -7.26
CA SER A 57 -5.62 8.39 -7.14
C SER A 57 -5.80 8.85 -5.69
N ILE A 58 -6.70 8.20 -4.95
CA ILE A 58 -6.90 8.46 -3.51
C ILE A 58 -5.63 8.13 -2.72
N VAL A 59 -5.09 6.93 -2.91
CA VAL A 59 -3.92 6.45 -2.14
C VAL A 59 -2.66 7.21 -2.53
N ALA A 60 -2.43 7.48 -3.82
CA ALA A 60 -1.26 8.20 -4.28
C ALA A 60 -1.21 9.62 -3.70
N ARG A 61 -2.32 10.35 -3.72
CA ARG A 61 -2.37 11.72 -3.20
C ARG A 61 -2.23 11.75 -1.68
N SER A 62 -3.01 10.95 -0.96
CA SER A 62 -2.97 10.93 0.51
C SER A 62 -1.72 10.27 1.07
N GLY A 63 -1.20 9.24 0.43
CA GLY A 63 0.07 8.59 0.82
C GLY A 63 1.29 9.43 0.52
N SER A 64 1.32 10.12 -0.64
CA SER A 64 2.41 11.06 -0.96
C SER A 64 2.47 12.22 0.03
N PHE A 65 1.34 12.62 0.63
CA PHE A 65 1.38 13.63 1.68
C PHE A 65 2.30 13.20 2.84
N ALA A 66 2.16 11.99 3.35
CA ALA A 66 3.00 11.49 4.44
C ALA A 66 4.45 11.21 4.00
N LEU A 67 4.64 10.80 2.73
CA LEU A 67 5.97 10.48 2.21
C LEU A 67 6.80 11.74 1.89
N VAL A 68 6.21 12.73 1.22
CA VAL A 68 6.91 13.87 0.60
C VAL A 68 6.22 15.23 0.84
N GLY A 69 5.20 15.27 1.71
CA GLY A 69 4.52 16.49 2.14
C GLY A 69 3.45 17.04 1.21
N SER A 70 2.85 18.14 1.68
CA SER A 70 1.67 18.75 1.06
C SER A 70 1.92 19.29 -0.34
N ARG A 71 3.10 19.82 -0.62
CA ARG A 71 3.46 20.43 -1.90
C ARG A 71 3.52 19.39 -3.03
N LEU A 72 4.27 18.31 -2.82
CA LEU A 72 4.43 17.27 -3.85
C LEU A 72 3.20 16.38 -3.97
N SER A 73 2.45 16.15 -2.88
CA SER A 73 1.21 15.38 -2.94
C SER A 73 0.09 16.05 -3.76
N ARG A 74 0.24 17.33 -4.10
CA ARG A 74 -0.68 18.10 -4.97
C ARG A 74 -0.10 18.37 -6.35
N ASN A 75 1.14 17.98 -6.61
CA ASN A 75 1.79 18.21 -7.89
C ASN A 75 1.46 17.08 -8.87
N GLU A 76 0.68 17.40 -9.91
CA GLU A 76 0.21 16.42 -10.89
C GLU A 76 1.35 15.79 -11.72
N GLU A 77 2.40 16.58 -12.04
CA GLU A 77 3.59 16.06 -12.74
C GLU A 77 4.28 14.98 -11.90
N TYR A 78 4.46 15.27 -10.60
CA TYR A 78 5.05 14.34 -9.66
C TYR A 78 4.19 13.08 -9.46
N LEU A 79 2.89 13.23 -9.20
CA LEU A 79 1.97 12.10 -9.00
C LEU A 79 1.89 11.21 -10.24
N LYS A 80 1.89 11.82 -11.43
CA LYS A 80 1.95 11.07 -12.69
C LYS A 80 3.28 10.32 -12.82
N ALA A 81 4.40 10.95 -12.51
CA ALA A 81 5.70 10.30 -12.54
C ALA A 81 5.78 9.13 -11.55
N VAL A 82 5.20 9.27 -10.35
CA VAL A 82 5.09 8.16 -9.38
C VAL A 82 4.29 6.99 -9.96
N LYS A 83 3.13 7.26 -10.59
CA LYS A 83 2.31 6.23 -11.25
C LYS A 83 3.09 5.50 -12.33
N ASP A 84 3.68 6.25 -13.22
CA ASP A 84 4.41 5.72 -14.37
C ASP A 84 5.64 4.91 -13.91
N HIS A 85 6.36 5.39 -12.89
CA HIS A 85 7.47 4.67 -12.29
C HIS A 85 7.04 3.33 -11.67
N ILE A 86 5.96 3.32 -10.88
CA ILE A 86 5.42 2.11 -10.25
C ILE A 86 5.00 1.07 -11.30
N LEU A 87 4.26 1.51 -12.31
CA LEU A 87 3.81 0.61 -13.40
C LEU A 87 5.01 0.12 -14.23
N GLY A 88 5.96 1.01 -14.52
CA GLY A 88 7.22 0.65 -15.17
C GLY A 88 8.03 -0.37 -14.38
N MET A 89 8.11 -0.25 -13.06
CA MET A 89 8.75 -1.26 -12.20
C MET A 89 8.07 -2.62 -12.31
N ILE A 90 6.73 -2.66 -12.31
CA ILE A 90 5.98 -3.90 -12.47
C ILE A 90 6.32 -4.55 -13.80
N VAL A 91 6.23 -3.81 -14.91
CA VAL A 91 6.56 -4.31 -16.25
C VAL A 91 8.02 -4.78 -16.33
N THR A 92 8.95 -3.96 -15.86
CA THR A 92 10.39 -4.27 -15.88
C THR A 92 10.71 -5.55 -15.12
N THR A 93 10.16 -5.69 -13.92
CA THR A 93 10.34 -6.91 -13.12
C THR A 93 9.85 -8.13 -13.88
N ARG A 94 8.68 -8.05 -14.53
CA ARG A 94 8.09 -9.14 -15.31
C ARG A 94 8.97 -9.57 -16.46
N VAL A 95 9.44 -8.60 -17.25
CA VAL A 95 10.31 -8.90 -18.41
C VAL A 95 11.64 -9.48 -17.96
N GLN A 96 12.17 -9.04 -16.82
CA GLN A 96 13.41 -9.61 -16.27
C GLN A 96 13.28 -11.08 -15.85
N PHE A 97 12.09 -11.55 -15.47
CA PHE A 97 11.88 -12.99 -15.18
C PHE A 97 12.00 -13.87 -16.43
N LEU A 98 11.76 -13.32 -17.61
CA LEU A 98 11.96 -14.04 -18.87
C LEU A 98 13.45 -14.20 -19.24
N VAL A 99 14.33 -13.50 -18.54
CA VAL A 99 15.79 -13.56 -18.76
C VAL A 99 16.38 -14.67 -17.88
N PRO A 100 17.15 -15.62 -18.45
CA PRO A 100 17.87 -16.62 -17.68
C PRO A 100 18.75 -15.99 -16.58
N ASP A 101 18.79 -16.58 -15.40
CA ASP A 101 19.48 -16.01 -14.24
C ASP A 101 20.96 -15.70 -14.47
N CYS A 102 21.65 -16.54 -15.28
CA CYS A 102 23.04 -16.31 -15.66
C CYS A 102 23.25 -15.04 -16.51
N LEU A 103 22.24 -14.57 -17.22
CA LEU A 103 22.30 -13.38 -18.06
C LEU A 103 21.76 -12.12 -17.37
N LYS A 104 20.95 -12.26 -16.32
CA LYS A 104 20.35 -11.12 -15.60
C LYS A 104 21.38 -10.07 -15.15
N PRO A 105 22.54 -10.41 -14.59
CA PRO A 105 23.53 -9.43 -14.16
C PRO A 105 24.06 -8.54 -15.30
N TYR A 106 24.08 -9.07 -16.52
CA TYR A 106 24.67 -8.40 -17.68
C TYR A 106 23.66 -7.61 -18.51
N ILE A 107 22.50 -8.19 -18.76
CA ILE A 107 21.51 -7.59 -19.68
C ILE A 107 20.17 -7.25 -19.03
N GLY A 108 19.90 -7.68 -17.78
CA GLY A 108 18.63 -7.47 -17.12
C GLY A 108 18.22 -5.99 -17.00
N GLY A 109 19.18 -5.10 -16.71
CA GLY A 109 18.93 -3.67 -16.66
C GLY A 109 18.62 -3.05 -18.02
N LEU A 110 19.30 -3.51 -19.08
CA LEU A 110 19.05 -3.06 -20.45
C LEU A 110 17.66 -3.51 -20.91
N ILE A 111 17.32 -4.78 -20.70
CA ILE A 111 16.02 -5.33 -21.09
C ILE A 111 14.88 -4.61 -20.34
N GLY A 112 15.03 -4.38 -19.03
CA GLY A 112 14.05 -3.62 -18.27
C GLY A 112 13.86 -2.19 -18.79
N ARG A 113 14.95 -1.52 -19.19
CA ARG A 113 14.88 -0.20 -19.82
C ARG A 113 14.19 -0.23 -21.18
N LEU A 114 14.50 -1.20 -22.01
CA LEU A 114 13.89 -1.35 -23.34
C LEU A 114 12.39 -1.69 -23.24
N ALA A 115 11.99 -2.47 -22.23
CA ALA A 115 10.60 -2.86 -22.03
C ALA A 115 9.66 -1.68 -21.75
N THR A 116 10.20 -0.57 -21.20
CA THR A 116 9.39 0.63 -20.87
C THR A 116 9.72 1.84 -21.74
N LEU A 117 10.76 1.74 -22.56
CA LEU A 117 11.21 2.85 -23.41
C LEU A 117 10.10 3.28 -24.39
N GLY A 118 9.83 4.58 -24.42
CA GLY A 118 8.84 5.17 -25.32
C GLY A 118 7.38 4.86 -24.94
N THR A 119 7.14 4.14 -23.84
CA THR A 119 5.80 3.93 -23.29
C THR A 119 5.43 5.06 -22.33
N SER A 120 4.13 5.18 -22.00
CA SER A 120 3.68 6.09 -20.93
C SER A 120 4.30 5.73 -19.56
N TRP A 121 4.83 4.53 -19.40
CA TRP A 121 5.43 4.01 -18.17
C TRP A 121 6.96 3.95 -18.24
N ASP A 122 7.56 4.86 -18.99
CA ASP A 122 9.03 4.96 -19.05
C ASP A 122 9.60 5.23 -17.65
N MET A 123 10.11 4.17 -17.04
CA MET A 123 10.65 4.21 -15.69
C MET A 123 11.84 5.17 -15.56
N HIS A 124 12.63 5.32 -16.61
CA HIS A 124 13.79 6.21 -16.59
C HIS A 124 13.38 7.67 -16.64
N ALA A 125 12.46 8.04 -17.51
CA ALA A 125 11.91 9.38 -17.61
C ALA A 125 11.16 9.76 -16.32
N SER A 126 10.30 8.88 -15.83
CA SER A 126 9.55 9.09 -14.59
C SER A 126 10.48 9.27 -13.39
N ARG A 127 11.50 8.43 -13.26
CA ARG A 127 12.52 8.57 -12.21
C ARG A 127 13.26 9.91 -12.28
N LYS A 128 13.59 10.39 -13.48
CA LYS A 128 14.25 11.69 -13.66
C LYS A 128 13.39 12.84 -13.14
N ILE A 129 12.07 12.81 -13.40
CA ILE A 129 11.12 13.81 -12.88
C ILE A 129 11.08 13.74 -11.35
N MET A 130 10.95 12.54 -10.78
CA MET A 130 10.91 12.36 -9.33
C MET A 130 12.19 12.86 -8.66
N LEU A 131 13.36 12.55 -9.23
CA LEU A 131 14.66 13.03 -8.72
C LEU A 131 14.74 14.55 -8.71
N LYS A 132 14.32 15.22 -9.78
CA LYS A 132 14.25 16.70 -9.83
C LYS A 132 13.46 17.29 -8.65
N HIS A 133 12.34 16.65 -8.29
CA HIS A 133 11.53 17.11 -7.16
C HIS A 133 12.19 16.81 -5.81
N PHE A 134 12.84 15.66 -5.67
CA PHE A 134 13.58 15.32 -4.46
C PHE A 134 14.79 16.22 -4.26
N ASP A 135 15.53 16.53 -5.32
CA ASP A 135 16.69 17.44 -5.26
C ASP A 135 16.26 18.85 -4.82
N ALA A 136 15.15 19.36 -5.38
CA ALA A 136 14.60 20.65 -4.98
C ALA A 136 14.17 20.65 -3.50
N ARG A 137 13.54 19.57 -3.04
CA ARG A 137 13.09 19.45 -1.65
C ARG A 137 14.26 19.30 -0.67
N ALA A 138 15.28 18.53 -1.03
CA ALA A 138 16.49 18.39 -0.23
C ALA A 138 17.24 19.74 -0.08
N ALA A 139 17.31 20.53 -1.16
CA ALA A 139 17.89 21.88 -1.12
C ALA A 139 17.12 22.83 -0.19
N GLU A 140 15.77 22.75 -0.19
CA GLU A 140 14.93 23.51 0.76
C GLU A 140 15.24 23.13 2.22
N TYR A 141 15.29 21.84 2.55
CA TYR A 141 15.64 21.38 3.91
C TYR A 141 17.04 21.83 4.33
N HIS A 142 17.99 21.73 3.43
CA HIS A 142 19.34 22.17 3.70
C HIS A 142 19.38 23.67 4.00
N ALA A 143 18.71 24.49 3.19
CA ALA A 143 18.62 25.92 3.42
C ALA A 143 17.91 26.30 4.73
N GLU A 144 16.80 25.62 5.06
CA GLU A 144 16.05 25.84 6.31
C GLU A 144 16.89 25.55 7.57
N ILE A 145 17.68 24.46 7.53
CA ILE A 145 18.53 24.06 8.66
C ILE A 145 19.69 25.02 8.85
N PHE A 146 20.40 25.37 7.77
CA PHE A 146 21.58 26.24 7.85
C PHE A 146 21.27 27.72 8.03
N SER A 147 20.05 28.18 7.72
CA SER A 147 19.60 29.55 8.04
C SER A 147 19.24 29.77 9.53
N GLY A 148 19.28 28.71 10.32
CA GLY A 148 18.87 28.78 11.74
C GLY A 148 17.36 28.95 11.95
N ASN A 149 16.57 28.98 10.87
CA ASN A 149 15.11 29.12 10.92
C ASN A 149 14.41 27.85 11.40
N ARG A 150 15.12 26.74 11.48
CA ARG A 150 14.59 25.46 11.93
C ARG A 150 15.62 24.76 12.81
N ARG A 151 15.21 24.40 14.02
CA ARG A 151 15.93 23.42 14.85
C ARG A 151 15.77 22.04 14.21
N GLU A 152 16.77 21.15 14.37
CA GLU A 152 16.61 19.72 14.03
C GLU A 152 15.26 19.24 14.53
N THR A 153 14.45 18.66 13.65
CA THR A 153 13.12 18.21 14.03
C THR A 153 13.24 17.03 14.98
N ASN A 154 13.09 17.34 16.26
CA ASN A 154 12.80 16.30 17.23
C ASN A 154 11.36 15.85 16.96
N LEU A 155 11.18 14.67 16.39
CA LEU A 155 9.86 14.11 16.05
C LEU A 155 8.91 14.09 17.24
N ASP A 156 9.45 14.00 18.45
CA ASP A 156 8.68 13.95 19.68
C ASP A 156 8.18 15.34 20.14
N GLU A 157 8.81 16.43 19.68
CA GLU A 157 8.50 17.81 20.12
C GLU A 157 7.73 18.64 19.07
N SER A 158 7.62 18.17 17.82
CA SER A 158 6.95 18.89 16.73
C SER A 158 5.48 18.48 16.61
N ASP A 159 4.55 19.43 16.69
CA ASP A 159 3.11 19.20 16.45
C ASP A 159 2.78 19.02 14.96
N ASN A 160 3.70 19.37 14.05
CA ASN A 160 3.51 19.23 12.61
C ASN A 160 3.92 17.84 12.13
N PRO A 161 3.19 17.24 11.19
CA PRO A 161 3.59 15.99 10.56
C PRO A 161 4.90 16.20 9.81
N VAL A 162 5.92 15.42 10.19
CA VAL A 162 7.21 15.41 9.49
C VAL A 162 7.10 14.47 8.30
N GLU A 163 7.44 14.98 7.13
CA GLU A 163 7.51 14.16 5.92
C GLU A 163 8.54 13.04 6.12
N ILE A 164 8.21 11.82 5.68
CA ILE A 164 9.14 10.68 5.80
C ILE A 164 10.45 10.97 5.07
N PHE A 165 10.38 11.65 3.91
CA PHE A 165 11.58 12.06 3.17
C PHE A 165 12.45 13.01 3.99
N GLN A 166 11.87 14.05 4.58
CA GLN A 166 12.58 14.99 5.43
C GLN A 166 13.28 14.26 6.59
N TRP A 167 12.53 13.42 7.28
CA TRP A 167 13.07 12.68 8.41
C TRP A 167 14.20 11.73 8.02
N LEU A 168 14.08 11.02 6.89
CA LEU A 168 15.15 10.17 6.36
C LEU A 168 16.38 11.02 5.98
N TYR A 169 16.16 12.18 5.37
CA TYR A 169 17.23 13.09 5.00
C TYR A 169 17.99 13.61 6.23
N GLU A 170 17.27 14.16 7.21
CA GLU A 170 17.85 14.71 8.43
C GLU A 170 18.53 13.63 9.30
N SER A 171 17.89 12.48 9.48
CA SER A 171 18.43 11.41 10.34
C SER A 171 19.59 10.64 9.71
N SER A 172 19.79 10.74 8.43
CA SER A 172 20.72 9.90 7.68
C SER A 172 21.79 10.69 6.95
N VAL A 173 21.42 11.60 6.04
CA VAL A 173 22.38 12.35 5.24
C VAL A 173 23.13 13.36 6.12
N LEU A 174 22.41 14.14 6.92
CA LEU A 174 23.03 15.15 7.79
C LEU A 174 23.87 14.54 8.93
N ARG A 175 23.61 13.28 9.29
CA ARG A 175 24.40 12.54 10.28
C ARG A 175 25.43 11.60 9.65
N GLU A 176 25.66 11.73 8.35
CA GLU A 176 26.65 10.94 7.58
C GLU A 176 26.46 9.41 7.68
N ARG A 177 25.22 8.95 7.97
CA ARG A 177 24.92 7.54 8.10
C ARG A 177 24.62 6.88 6.77
N TRP A 178 23.96 7.62 5.87
CA TRP A 178 23.60 7.20 4.53
C TRP A 178 23.93 8.30 3.52
N THR A 179 24.23 7.88 2.31
CA THR A 179 24.36 8.81 1.20
C THR A 179 22.99 9.29 0.73
N TYR A 180 22.94 10.45 0.11
CA TYR A 180 21.72 10.95 -0.51
C TYR A 180 21.13 9.98 -1.53
N ALA A 181 21.98 9.32 -2.34
CA ALA A 181 21.53 8.32 -3.31
C ALA A 181 20.84 7.10 -2.66
N GLU A 182 21.28 6.72 -1.47
CA GLU A 182 20.64 5.67 -0.69
C GLU A 182 19.26 6.11 -0.20
N VAL A 183 19.13 7.32 0.34
CA VAL A 183 17.82 7.86 0.78
C VAL A 183 16.85 7.93 -0.40
N ILE A 184 17.30 8.38 -1.57
CA ILE A 184 16.45 8.39 -2.78
C ILE A 184 16.03 6.97 -3.17
N GLY A 185 16.94 6.00 -3.13
CA GLY A 185 16.61 4.59 -3.39
C GLY A 185 15.51 4.06 -2.48
N GLU A 186 15.58 4.40 -1.18
CA GLU A 186 14.55 4.04 -0.19
C GLU A 186 13.22 4.75 -0.47
N MET A 187 13.23 6.03 -0.80
CA MET A 187 12.00 6.76 -1.12
C MET A 187 11.27 6.18 -2.33
N LEU A 188 12.00 5.81 -3.38
CA LEU A 188 11.41 5.14 -4.55
C LEU A 188 10.80 3.78 -4.18
N LEU A 189 11.49 3.00 -3.33
CA LEU A 189 10.99 1.74 -2.83
C LEU A 189 9.76 1.93 -1.93
N LEU A 190 9.77 2.89 -1.01
CA LEU A 190 8.66 3.18 -0.12
C LEU A 190 7.40 3.61 -0.89
N GLN A 191 7.55 4.41 -1.94
CA GLN A 191 6.43 4.81 -2.79
C GLN A 191 5.80 3.59 -3.48
N PHE A 192 6.63 2.72 -4.06
CA PHE A 192 6.14 1.47 -4.65
C PHE A 192 5.44 0.61 -3.59
N ALA A 193 6.11 0.33 -2.47
CA ALA A 193 5.61 -0.56 -1.44
C ALA A 193 4.31 -0.06 -0.80
N PHE A 194 4.17 1.26 -0.61
CA PHE A 194 3.01 1.83 0.05
C PHE A 194 1.86 2.11 -0.94
N ILE A 195 2.14 2.83 -2.03
CA ILE A 195 1.07 3.31 -2.92
C ILE A 195 0.42 2.15 -3.66
N TYR A 196 1.22 1.26 -4.29
CA TYR A 196 0.65 0.19 -5.09
C TYR A 196 -0.15 -0.82 -4.25
N THR A 197 0.42 -1.32 -3.17
CA THR A 197 -0.20 -2.38 -2.37
C THR A 197 -1.45 -1.89 -1.64
N THR A 198 -1.43 -0.64 -1.13
CA THR A 198 -2.60 -0.04 -0.48
C THR A 198 -3.70 0.27 -1.51
N SER A 199 -3.34 0.73 -2.70
CA SER A 199 -4.30 0.91 -3.81
C SER A 199 -4.94 -0.40 -4.22
N TYR A 200 -4.15 -1.47 -4.29
CA TYR A 200 -4.67 -2.80 -4.60
C TYR A 200 -5.65 -3.30 -3.54
N GLY A 201 -5.35 -3.09 -2.24
CA GLY A 201 -6.26 -3.43 -1.15
C GLY A 201 -7.56 -2.64 -1.19
N LEU A 202 -7.50 -1.33 -1.41
CA LEU A 202 -8.69 -0.48 -1.55
C LEU A 202 -9.51 -0.84 -2.79
N TYR A 203 -8.85 -1.09 -3.93
CA TYR A 203 -9.47 -1.56 -5.16
C TYR A 203 -10.28 -2.84 -4.93
N GLY A 204 -9.67 -3.85 -4.29
CA GLY A 204 -10.33 -5.11 -3.97
C GLY A 204 -11.57 -4.92 -3.10
N ALA A 205 -11.47 -4.03 -2.11
CA ALA A 205 -12.59 -3.72 -1.21
C ALA A 205 -13.75 -3.01 -1.93
N LEU A 206 -13.47 -2.02 -2.77
CA LEU A 206 -14.48 -1.31 -3.56
C LEU A 206 -15.16 -2.24 -4.56
N ALA A 207 -14.40 -3.09 -5.22
CA ALA A 207 -14.93 -4.05 -6.19
C ALA A 207 -15.79 -5.13 -5.52
N GLU A 208 -15.39 -5.63 -4.34
CA GLU A 208 -16.22 -6.58 -3.59
C GLU A 208 -17.50 -5.92 -3.06
N LEU A 209 -17.43 -4.67 -2.65
CA LEU A 209 -18.60 -3.94 -2.18
C LEU A 209 -19.60 -3.65 -3.30
N ALA A 210 -19.13 -3.32 -4.52
CA ALA A 210 -19.97 -3.13 -5.70
C ALA A 210 -20.73 -4.42 -6.08
N ARG A 211 -20.16 -5.59 -5.78
CA ARG A 211 -20.78 -6.91 -6.03
C ARG A 211 -21.71 -7.35 -4.91
N ARG A 212 -21.54 -6.82 -3.71
CA ARG A 212 -22.23 -7.25 -2.47
C ARG A 212 -22.78 -6.05 -1.73
N PRO A 213 -23.80 -5.40 -2.30
CA PRO A 213 -24.39 -4.19 -1.72
C PRO A 213 -25.00 -4.40 -0.33
N GLU A 214 -25.26 -5.64 0.06
CA GLU A 214 -25.76 -6.01 1.38
C GLU A 214 -24.83 -5.59 2.53
N TYR A 215 -23.51 -5.41 2.25
CA TYR A 215 -22.56 -4.93 3.25
C TYR A 215 -22.55 -3.41 3.40
N ILE A 216 -23.13 -2.65 2.45
CA ILE A 216 -23.05 -1.18 2.45
C ILE A 216 -23.70 -0.59 3.70
N THR A 217 -24.92 -0.99 4.03
CA THR A 217 -25.67 -0.42 5.15
C THR A 217 -24.97 -0.64 6.49
N PRO A 218 -24.63 -1.88 6.90
CA PRO A 218 -24.02 -2.09 8.21
C PRO A 218 -22.63 -1.43 8.33
N LEU A 219 -21.84 -1.39 7.25
CA LEU A 219 -20.54 -0.70 7.26
C LEU A 219 -20.71 0.82 7.39
N ARG A 220 -21.70 1.39 6.70
CA ARG A 220 -22.02 2.83 6.76
C ARG A 220 -22.50 3.25 8.15
N GLU A 221 -23.34 2.44 8.79
CA GLU A 221 -23.81 2.70 10.15
C GLU A 221 -22.65 2.70 11.16
N GLU A 222 -21.77 1.70 11.08
CA GLU A 222 -20.56 1.66 11.91
C GLU A 222 -19.67 2.87 11.73
N ILE A 223 -19.39 3.25 10.47
CA ILE A 223 -18.58 4.42 10.12
C ILE A 223 -19.18 5.69 10.69
N ASN A 224 -20.48 5.92 10.48
CA ASN A 224 -21.17 7.10 10.97
C ASN A 224 -21.16 7.18 12.49
N LEU A 225 -21.35 6.06 13.18
CA LEU A 225 -21.30 5.99 14.64
C LEU A 225 -19.91 6.40 15.16
N ASN A 226 -18.85 5.88 14.57
CA ASN A 226 -17.48 6.18 15.01
C ASN A 226 -17.08 7.63 14.65
N PHE A 227 -17.38 8.10 13.44
CA PHE A 227 -17.03 9.45 13.02
C PHE A 227 -17.84 10.54 13.73
N SER A 228 -19.12 10.29 14.05
CA SER A 228 -19.91 11.26 14.84
C SER A 228 -19.39 11.44 16.25
N ARG A 229 -18.78 10.41 16.83
CA ARG A 229 -18.23 10.44 18.20
C ARG A 229 -16.81 11.00 18.28
N MET A 230 -15.96 10.67 17.32
CA MET A 230 -14.51 10.89 17.43
C MET A 230 -13.90 11.62 16.22
N GLY A 231 -14.70 11.95 15.21
CA GLY A 231 -14.21 12.46 13.94
C GLY A 231 -13.31 11.46 13.19
N PRO A 232 -12.63 11.89 12.11
CA PRO A 232 -11.74 11.04 11.32
C PRO A 232 -10.37 10.87 12.01
N THR A 233 -10.33 10.16 13.10
CA THR A 233 -9.17 9.95 13.97
C THR A 233 -8.72 8.49 14.01
N VAL A 234 -7.52 8.23 14.54
CA VAL A 234 -7.04 6.84 14.74
C VAL A 234 -7.98 6.04 15.64
N PRO A 235 -8.43 6.55 16.81
CA PRO A 235 -9.40 5.81 17.62
C PRO A 235 -10.71 5.49 16.89
N ALA A 236 -11.22 6.42 16.06
CA ALA A 236 -12.41 6.15 15.25
C ALA A 236 -12.18 5.00 14.26
N CYS A 237 -11.03 5.00 13.58
CA CYS A 237 -10.65 3.91 12.68
C CYS A 237 -10.47 2.58 13.45
N ASP A 238 -9.90 2.60 14.65
CA ASP A 238 -9.74 1.39 15.47
C ASP A 238 -11.07 0.83 15.97
N GLY A 239 -12.10 1.67 16.12
CA GLY A 239 -13.47 1.28 16.47
C GLY A 239 -14.27 0.64 15.32
N MET A 240 -13.77 0.69 14.08
CA MET A 240 -14.47 0.15 12.89
C MET A 240 -14.23 -1.35 12.74
N VAL A 241 -14.82 -2.17 13.57
CA VAL A 241 -14.58 -3.62 13.63
C VAL A 241 -15.21 -4.40 12.46
N LEU A 242 -16.39 -3.97 11.96
CA LEU A 242 -17.02 -4.55 10.78
C LEU A 242 -16.22 -4.22 9.52
N THR A 243 -15.75 -2.95 9.44
CA THR A 243 -14.91 -2.48 8.34
C THR A 243 -13.56 -3.20 8.35
N ASP A 244 -12.94 -3.40 9.50
CA ASP A 244 -11.72 -4.22 9.62
C ASP A 244 -11.95 -5.65 9.09
N SER A 245 -13.03 -6.30 9.50
CA SER A 245 -13.36 -7.66 9.06
C SER A 245 -13.58 -7.73 7.55
N PHE A 246 -14.32 -6.75 6.99
CA PHE A 246 -14.61 -6.70 5.56
C PHE A 246 -13.31 -6.50 4.74
N LEU A 247 -12.47 -5.53 5.11
CA LEU A 247 -11.20 -5.28 4.44
C LEU A 247 -10.25 -6.47 4.57
N LYS A 248 -10.23 -7.14 5.73
CA LYS A 248 -9.42 -8.33 5.97
C LYS A 248 -9.85 -9.51 5.10
N GLU A 249 -11.17 -9.74 4.97
CA GLU A 249 -11.69 -10.78 4.09
C GLU A 249 -11.42 -10.49 2.61
N CYS A 250 -11.54 -9.22 2.17
CA CYS A 250 -11.14 -8.82 0.83
C CYS A 250 -9.68 -9.18 0.55
N GLN A 251 -8.77 -8.84 1.46
CA GLN A 251 -7.34 -9.14 1.29
C GLN A 251 -7.00 -10.62 1.48
N ARG A 252 -7.79 -11.38 2.26
CA ARG A 252 -7.63 -12.83 2.37
C ARG A 252 -7.86 -13.51 1.02
N LEU A 253 -8.94 -13.13 0.33
CA LEU A 253 -9.30 -13.71 -0.97
C LEU A 253 -8.52 -13.09 -2.14
N HIS A 254 -8.14 -11.82 -2.02
CA HIS A 254 -7.45 -11.05 -3.05
C HIS A 254 -6.19 -10.39 -2.48
N PRO A 255 -5.19 -11.18 -2.02
CA PRO A 255 -3.94 -10.61 -1.56
C PRO A 255 -3.17 -9.97 -2.72
N PRO A 256 -2.30 -9.00 -2.49
CA PRO A 256 -1.46 -8.44 -3.55
C PRO A 256 -0.43 -9.43 -4.09
N SER A 257 -0.13 -10.49 -3.33
CA SER A 257 0.81 -11.56 -3.70
C SER A 257 0.33 -12.92 -3.21
N ALA A 258 0.57 -13.96 -4.01
CA ALA A 258 0.31 -15.35 -3.65
C ALA A 258 1.36 -15.93 -2.70
N LEU A 259 2.57 -15.34 -2.69
CA LEU A 259 3.67 -15.73 -1.82
C LEU A 259 3.97 -14.62 -0.82
N SER A 260 4.42 -15.00 0.36
CA SER A 260 4.87 -14.06 1.39
C SER A 260 6.12 -14.57 2.12
N ALA A 261 6.64 -13.77 3.05
CA ALA A 261 7.75 -14.16 3.91
C ALA A 261 8.98 -14.68 3.16
N HIS A 262 9.33 -14.04 2.03
CA HIS A 262 10.53 -14.40 1.26
C HIS A 262 11.80 -14.32 2.10
N ARG A 263 12.63 -15.35 2.03
CA ARG A 263 13.92 -15.44 2.74
C ARG A 263 14.97 -16.08 1.85
N VAL A 264 16.23 -15.80 2.18
CA VAL A 264 17.39 -16.52 1.66
C VAL A 264 18.09 -17.19 2.82
N CYS A 265 18.37 -18.47 2.71
CA CYS A 265 19.08 -19.22 3.73
C CYS A 265 20.53 -18.72 3.80
N ILE A 266 20.94 -18.20 4.95
CA ILE A 266 22.31 -17.72 5.19
C ILE A 266 23.25 -18.84 5.64
N SER A 267 22.70 -20.00 5.99
CA SER A 267 23.38 -21.27 6.32
C SER A 267 22.42 -22.43 6.01
N ASP A 268 22.92 -23.65 6.02
CA ASP A 268 22.06 -24.82 5.89
C ASP A 268 21.04 -24.86 7.03
N LEU A 269 19.76 -25.06 6.71
CA LEU A 269 18.64 -25.09 7.64
C LEU A 269 17.88 -26.41 7.51
N LYS A 270 17.85 -27.18 8.57
CA LYS A 270 17.06 -28.42 8.66
C LYS A 270 15.66 -28.10 9.17
N LEU A 271 14.64 -28.41 8.36
CA LEU A 271 13.23 -28.27 8.73
C LEU A 271 12.75 -29.44 9.58
N SER A 272 11.65 -29.25 10.31
CA SER A 272 11.06 -30.29 11.20
C SER A 272 10.58 -31.53 10.43
N ASN A 273 10.27 -31.42 9.15
CA ASN A 273 9.91 -32.53 8.27
C ASN A 273 11.12 -33.30 7.70
N GLY A 274 12.36 -32.97 8.14
CA GLY A 274 13.61 -33.63 7.71
C GLY A 274 14.26 -33.04 6.48
N ILE A 275 13.61 -32.12 5.74
CA ILE A 275 14.19 -31.46 4.56
C ILE A 275 15.29 -30.50 5.02
N THR A 276 16.44 -30.53 4.33
CA THR A 276 17.52 -29.56 4.53
C THR A 276 17.57 -28.56 3.40
N LEU A 277 17.32 -27.30 3.72
CA LEU A 277 17.52 -26.17 2.82
C LEU A 277 18.99 -25.77 2.84
N LYS A 278 19.62 -25.73 1.70
CA LYS A 278 21.04 -25.34 1.57
C LYS A 278 21.21 -23.83 1.68
N GLN A 279 22.40 -23.42 2.13
CA GLN A 279 22.81 -22.02 2.09
C GLN A 279 22.58 -21.44 0.67
N GLY A 280 22.01 -20.23 0.59
CA GLY A 280 21.66 -19.57 -0.66
C GLY A 280 20.28 -19.96 -1.21
N SER A 281 19.60 -20.98 -0.66
CA SER A 281 18.24 -21.34 -1.08
C SER A 281 17.27 -20.19 -0.84
N HIS A 282 16.45 -19.87 -1.86
CA HIS A 282 15.32 -18.96 -1.73
C HIS A 282 14.10 -19.74 -1.25
N VAL A 283 13.42 -19.21 -0.25
CA VAL A 283 12.20 -19.79 0.33
C VAL A 283 11.12 -18.74 0.47
N ALA A 284 9.88 -19.16 0.28
CA ALA A 284 8.70 -18.32 0.48
C ALA A 284 7.55 -19.16 1.03
N VAL A 285 6.58 -18.51 1.64
CA VAL A 285 5.38 -19.15 2.17
C VAL A 285 4.23 -18.96 1.17
N PRO A 286 3.50 -20.03 0.78
CA PRO A 286 2.39 -19.96 -0.16
C PRO A 286 1.13 -19.38 0.50
N SER A 287 1.17 -18.10 0.83
CA SER A 287 0.12 -17.40 1.57
C SER A 287 -1.25 -17.46 0.89
N GLY A 288 -1.28 -17.37 -0.43
CA GLY A 288 -2.52 -17.48 -1.20
C GLY A 288 -3.22 -18.84 -1.04
N ILE A 289 -2.46 -19.92 -0.89
CA ILE A 289 -3.01 -21.27 -0.63
C ILE A 289 -3.46 -21.39 0.82
N ILE A 290 -2.62 -20.97 1.77
CA ILE A 290 -2.93 -21.04 3.22
C ILE A 290 -4.22 -20.26 3.52
N GLN A 291 -4.37 -19.07 2.98
CA GLN A 291 -5.54 -18.22 3.16
C GLN A 291 -6.83 -18.77 2.54
N ARG A 292 -6.74 -19.82 1.72
CA ARG A 292 -7.86 -20.55 1.11
C ARG A 292 -7.91 -22.01 1.55
N SER A 293 -7.22 -22.37 2.63
CA SER A 293 -7.23 -23.73 3.16
C SER A 293 -8.46 -23.98 4.05
N SER A 294 -9.12 -25.12 3.83
CA SER A 294 -10.21 -25.59 4.69
C SER A 294 -9.74 -25.98 6.10
N GLU A 295 -8.44 -26.16 6.31
CA GLU A 295 -7.85 -26.40 7.65
C GLU A 295 -7.95 -25.13 8.53
N HIS A 296 -7.98 -23.95 7.92
CA HIS A 296 -7.99 -22.67 8.63
C HIS A 296 -9.30 -21.92 8.54
N TYR A 297 -10.07 -22.13 7.46
CA TYR A 297 -11.28 -21.37 7.16
C TYR A 297 -12.44 -22.28 6.75
N THR A 298 -13.58 -22.14 7.39
CA THR A 298 -14.83 -22.76 6.93
C THR A 298 -15.28 -22.09 5.64
N ASN A 299 -15.57 -22.88 4.60
CA ASN A 299 -15.90 -22.38 3.26
C ASN A 299 -14.87 -21.36 2.76
N PRO A 300 -13.60 -21.78 2.56
CA PRO A 300 -12.47 -20.86 2.36
C PRO A 300 -12.57 -20.00 1.10
N ASP A 301 -13.24 -20.47 0.06
CA ASP A 301 -13.43 -19.74 -1.20
C ASP A 301 -14.66 -18.83 -1.20
N ALA A 302 -15.56 -18.99 -0.22
CA ALA A 302 -16.72 -18.12 -0.08
C ALA A 302 -16.32 -16.81 0.62
N PHE A 303 -16.76 -15.68 0.05
CA PHE A 303 -16.63 -14.38 0.69
C PHE A 303 -17.59 -14.24 1.86
N ASP A 304 -17.08 -13.94 3.04
CA ASP A 304 -17.85 -13.56 4.22
C ASP A 304 -17.23 -12.31 4.85
N GLY A 305 -17.76 -11.12 4.51
CA GLY A 305 -17.22 -9.85 4.95
C GLY A 305 -17.13 -9.67 6.47
N PHE A 306 -17.92 -10.43 7.22
CA PHE A 306 -17.90 -10.40 8.68
C PHE A 306 -17.29 -11.65 9.32
N ARG A 307 -16.52 -12.43 8.56
CA ARG A 307 -15.82 -13.64 9.02
C ARG A 307 -14.99 -13.38 10.27
N PHE A 308 -14.19 -12.33 10.27
CA PHE A 308 -13.26 -12.08 11.37
C PHE A 308 -13.93 -11.51 12.62
N VAL A 309 -15.06 -10.82 12.48
CA VAL A 309 -15.91 -10.46 13.64
C VAL A 309 -16.53 -11.72 14.26
N LYS A 310 -17.02 -12.65 13.45
CA LYS A 310 -17.55 -13.94 13.93
C LYS A 310 -16.48 -14.77 14.63
N ARG A 311 -15.25 -14.80 14.07
CA ARG A 311 -14.10 -15.45 14.72
C ARG A 311 -13.76 -14.80 16.05
N ALA A 312 -13.78 -13.46 16.15
CA ALA A 312 -13.54 -12.74 17.40
C ALA A 312 -14.61 -13.08 18.47
N ALA A 313 -15.87 -13.17 18.09
CA ALA A 313 -16.95 -13.60 18.99
C ALA A 313 -16.73 -15.03 19.52
N SER A 314 -16.00 -15.86 18.79
CA SER A 314 -15.60 -17.23 19.21
C SER A 314 -14.24 -17.25 19.93
N GLY A 315 -13.68 -16.09 20.31
CA GLY A 315 -12.47 -15.99 21.12
C GLY A 315 -11.15 -15.77 20.34
N ALA A 316 -11.19 -15.62 19.01
CA ALA A 316 -9.99 -15.29 18.24
C ALA A 316 -9.51 -13.86 18.53
N LYS A 317 -8.20 -13.67 18.61
CA LYS A 317 -7.58 -12.37 18.95
C LYS A 317 -7.03 -11.62 17.72
N ASP A 318 -7.20 -12.17 16.52
CA ASP A 318 -6.64 -11.69 15.25
C ASP A 318 -7.74 -11.15 14.32
N SER A 319 -8.68 -10.36 14.85
CA SER A 319 -9.85 -9.89 14.09
C SER A 319 -9.61 -8.62 13.28
N ARG A 320 -8.68 -7.76 13.70
CA ARG A 320 -8.40 -6.51 12.98
C ARG A 320 -7.60 -6.77 11.70
N LEU A 321 -7.74 -5.87 10.74
CA LEU A 321 -7.00 -5.91 9.47
C LEU A 321 -5.48 -6.02 9.69
N VAL A 322 -4.95 -5.31 10.68
CA VAL A 322 -3.51 -5.25 11.00
C VAL A 322 -2.99 -6.42 11.82
N ASP A 323 -3.87 -7.25 12.38
CA ASP A 323 -3.48 -8.38 13.21
C ASP A 323 -2.88 -9.49 12.34
N LEU A 324 -1.80 -10.07 12.86
CA LEU A 324 -1.02 -11.10 12.17
C LEU A 324 -1.39 -12.47 12.74
N SER A 325 -1.54 -13.45 11.84
CA SER A 325 -1.72 -14.85 12.23
C SER A 325 -1.08 -15.78 11.19
N PRO A 326 -0.77 -17.03 11.54
CA PRO A 326 -0.18 -17.99 10.59
C PRO A 326 -1.06 -18.31 9.40
N ASP A 327 -2.37 -18.12 9.53
CA ASP A 327 -3.39 -18.34 8.49
C ASP A 327 -3.75 -17.07 7.70
N TYR A 328 -3.25 -15.89 8.12
CA TYR A 328 -3.42 -14.61 7.42
C TYR A 328 -2.09 -13.89 7.25
N LEU A 329 -1.46 -14.06 6.09
CA LEU A 329 -0.08 -13.67 5.83
C LEU A 329 0.07 -12.48 4.87
N VAL A 330 -0.99 -11.72 4.63
CA VAL A 330 -0.98 -10.53 3.73
C VAL A 330 0.08 -9.52 4.15
N PHE A 331 0.24 -9.31 5.43
CA PHE A 331 1.27 -8.41 5.99
C PHE A 331 2.53 -9.14 6.45
N GLY A 332 2.70 -10.42 6.08
CA GLY A 332 3.78 -11.25 6.58
C GLY A 332 3.65 -11.56 8.07
N MET A 333 4.73 -12.00 8.70
CA MET A 333 4.71 -12.42 10.10
C MET A 333 6.04 -12.14 10.83
N GLY A 334 5.97 -12.01 12.15
CA GLY A 334 7.13 -11.85 13.03
C GLY A 334 7.88 -10.54 12.86
N ALA A 335 9.18 -10.55 13.05
CA ALA A 335 10.03 -9.37 13.03
C ALA A 335 10.05 -8.64 11.66
N HIS A 336 9.72 -9.36 10.60
CA HIS A 336 9.67 -8.82 9.23
C HIS A 336 8.26 -8.55 8.71
N ALA A 337 7.25 -8.55 9.59
CA ALA A 337 5.91 -8.14 9.21
C ALA A 337 5.89 -6.70 8.67
N CYS A 338 4.96 -6.42 7.77
CA CYS A 338 4.83 -5.11 7.13
C CYS A 338 4.83 -3.99 8.17
N PRO A 339 5.79 -3.05 8.12
CA PRO A 339 5.87 -1.96 9.09
C PRO A 339 4.80 -0.90 8.84
N GLY A 340 4.31 -0.77 7.59
CA GLY A 340 3.33 0.24 7.18
C GLY A 340 1.86 -0.17 7.32
N ARG A 341 1.57 -1.38 7.84
CA ARG A 341 0.19 -1.92 7.86
C ARG A 341 -0.82 -1.05 8.62
N TRP A 342 -0.41 -0.37 9.69
CA TRP A 342 -1.29 0.53 10.44
C TRP A 342 -1.67 1.78 9.64
N MET A 343 -0.70 2.37 8.93
CA MET A 343 -0.95 3.51 8.06
C MET A 343 -1.81 3.11 6.85
N ALA A 344 -1.53 1.96 6.23
CA ALA A 344 -2.34 1.43 5.14
C ALA A 344 -3.78 1.15 5.59
N SER A 345 -3.97 0.55 6.77
CA SER A 345 -5.29 0.31 7.36
C SER A 345 -6.05 1.61 7.61
N ALA A 346 -5.42 2.59 8.26
CA ALA A 346 -6.05 3.88 8.55
C ALA A 346 -6.45 4.60 7.26
N LEU A 347 -5.57 4.63 6.25
CA LEU A 347 -5.86 5.27 4.97
C LEU A 347 -7.01 4.57 4.23
N MET A 348 -7.01 3.23 4.18
CA MET A 348 -8.10 2.48 3.55
C MET A 348 -9.44 2.73 4.26
N LYS A 349 -9.46 2.74 5.59
CA LYS A 349 -10.67 3.01 6.38
C LYS A 349 -11.18 4.44 6.17
N LEU A 350 -10.31 5.44 6.16
CA LEU A 350 -10.68 6.82 5.85
C LEU A 350 -11.28 6.94 4.45
N ALA A 351 -10.62 6.38 3.44
CA ALA A 351 -11.09 6.41 2.07
C ALA A 351 -12.46 5.71 1.93
N PHE A 352 -12.59 4.54 2.54
CA PHE A 352 -13.79 3.75 2.56
C PHE A 352 -14.96 4.50 3.23
N ALA A 353 -14.68 5.16 4.36
CA ALA A 353 -15.64 5.96 5.08
C ALA A 353 -16.17 7.13 4.25
N HIS A 354 -15.28 7.90 3.61
CA HIS A 354 -15.72 9.00 2.77
C HIS A 354 -16.51 8.54 1.54
N ILE A 355 -16.09 7.46 0.91
CA ILE A 355 -16.80 6.91 -0.25
C ILE A 355 -18.19 6.44 0.17
N LEU A 356 -18.30 5.63 1.22
CA LEU A 356 -19.59 5.08 1.68
C LEU A 356 -20.54 6.14 2.19
N ASN A 357 -20.04 7.23 2.79
CA ASN A 357 -20.91 8.28 3.31
C ASN A 357 -21.45 9.21 2.19
N GLN A 358 -20.71 9.38 1.11
CA GLN A 358 -21.06 10.32 0.05
C GLN A 358 -21.75 9.67 -1.14
N TYR A 359 -21.49 8.36 -1.36
CA TYR A 359 -21.92 7.66 -2.57
C TYR A 359 -22.53 6.30 -2.27
N ASP A 360 -23.46 5.90 -3.13
CA ASP A 360 -23.81 4.51 -3.33
C ASP A 360 -22.89 3.94 -4.41
N ILE A 361 -22.43 2.71 -4.19
CA ILE A 361 -21.48 2.03 -5.09
C ILE A 361 -22.28 0.96 -5.85
N LEU A 362 -22.21 1.02 -7.17
CA LEU A 362 -22.95 0.12 -8.05
C LEU A 362 -22.00 -0.57 -9.03
N HIS A 363 -22.32 -1.78 -9.39
CA HIS A 363 -21.65 -2.46 -10.48
C HIS A 363 -22.31 -2.04 -11.82
N PRO A 364 -21.55 -1.57 -12.83
CA PRO A 364 -22.15 -1.03 -14.06
C PRO A 364 -22.87 -2.07 -14.91
N ASN A 365 -22.53 -3.35 -14.78
CA ASN A 365 -23.20 -4.47 -15.44
C ASN A 365 -23.15 -5.71 -14.57
N SER A 366 -24.18 -6.54 -14.60
CA SER A 366 -24.28 -7.80 -13.85
C SER A 366 -23.27 -8.89 -14.30
N THR A 367 -22.35 -8.57 -15.20
CA THR A 367 -21.34 -9.50 -15.69
C THR A 367 -20.19 -9.60 -14.71
N SER A 368 -19.91 -10.80 -14.27
CA SER A 368 -18.84 -11.17 -13.34
C SER A 368 -17.45 -11.04 -13.97
N LEU A 369 -16.96 -9.82 -14.19
CA LEU A 369 -15.54 -9.63 -14.50
C LEU A 369 -14.72 -10.05 -13.28
N PRO A 370 -13.68 -10.87 -13.45
CA PRO A 370 -12.81 -11.25 -12.34
C PRO A 370 -12.13 -10.01 -11.75
N LEU A 371 -11.95 -9.97 -10.42
CA LEU A 371 -11.24 -8.89 -9.72
C LEU A 371 -9.78 -8.82 -10.14
N THR A 372 -9.16 -9.96 -10.31
CA THR A 372 -7.80 -10.03 -10.84
C THR A 372 -7.86 -10.01 -12.36
N GLY A 373 -6.96 -9.26 -12.99
CA GLY A 373 -6.69 -9.40 -14.42
C GLY A 373 -6.33 -10.85 -14.72
N SER A 374 -6.55 -11.30 -15.95
CA SER A 374 -6.18 -12.65 -16.42
C SER A 374 -4.68 -12.96 -16.33
N LEU A 375 -3.88 -12.01 -15.89
CA LEU A 375 -2.44 -12.08 -15.72
C LEU A 375 -2.07 -12.09 -14.23
N SER A 376 -2.14 -13.27 -13.60
CA SER A 376 -1.28 -13.54 -12.45
C SER A 376 0.12 -13.81 -12.99
N PHE A 377 1.07 -12.93 -12.70
CA PHE A 377 2.46 -13.20 -13.03
C PHE A 377 3.15 -13.73 -11.77
N GLU A 378 3.50 -15.02 -11.78
CA GLU A 378 4.15 -15.71 -10.67
C GLU A 378 3.40 -15.49 -9.36
N GLU A 379 3.93 -14.65 -8.47
CA GLU A 379 3.39 -14.44 -7.13
C GLU A 379 2.49 -13.21 -7.01
N PHE A 380 2.60 -12.22 -7.91
CA PHE A 380 1.84 -10.97 -7.79
C PHE A 380 0.54 -11.00 -8.59
N TYR A 381 -0.51 -10.53 -7.97
CA TYR A 381 -1.79 -10.32 -8.64
C TYR A 381 -1.85 -8.90 -9.22
N VAL A 382 -2.23 -8.80 -10.49
CA VAL A 382 -2.42 -7.53 -11.18
C VAL A 382 -3.90 -7.16 -11.13
N PRO A 383 -4.27 -5.90 -10.83
CA PRO A 383 -5.66 -5.49 -10.85
C PRO A 383 -6.23 -5.58 -12.27
N ASN A 384 -7.52 -5.82 -12.36
CA ASN A 384 -8.23 -5.66 -13.63
C ASN A 384 -8.43 -4.16 -13.91
N PHE A 385 -7.55 -3.57 -14.71
CA PHE A 385 -7.63 -2.17 -15.09
C PHE A 385 -8.91 -1.80 -15.88
N GLY A 386 -9.59 -2.78 -16.47
CA GLY A 386 -10.86 -2.59 -17.16
C GLY A 386 -12.09 -2.57 -16.24
N LEU A 387 -11.92 -2.95 -14.95
CA LEU A 387 -13.02 -2.96 -14.01
C LEU A 387 -13.46 -1.53 -13.66
N LYS A 388 -14.72 -1.23 -13.92
CA LYS A 388 -15.35 0.04 -13.57
C LYS A 388 -16.37 -0.16 -12.44
N ILE A 389 -16.62 0.90 -11.71
CA ILE A 389 -17.72 1.03 -10.75
C ILE A 389 -18.47 2.33 -11.02
N VAL A 390 -19.74 2.39 -10.64
CA VAL A 390 -20.53 3.59 -10.69
C VAL A 390 -20.72 4.12 -9.27
N LEU A 391 -20.34 5.36 -9.07
CA LEU A 391 -20.62 6.11 -7.85
C LEU A 391 -21.84 7.01 -8.10
N ARG A 392 -22.88 6.86 -7.30
CA ARG A 392 -24.07 7.71 -7.33
C ARG A 392 -24.07 8.57 -6.07
N ARG A 393 -24.24 9.90 -6.23
CA ARG A 393 -24.38 10.80 -5.08
C ARG A 393 -25.62 10.46 -4.26
N ARG A 394 -25.47 10.54 -2.98
CA ARG A 394 -26.58 10.34 -2.01
C ARG A 394 -27.29 11.65 -1.75
#